data_4b47ed5dc61299c6195fcb418c1dbd76
#
_entry.id   4b47ed5dc61299c6195fcb418c1dbd76
#
_cell.length_a   1.000
_cell.length_b   1.000
_cell.length_c   1.000
_cell.angle_alpha   90.00
_cell.angle_beta   90.00
_cell.angle_gamma   90.00
#
_symmetry.space_group_name_H-M   'P 1'
#
loop_
_entity.id
_entity.type
_entity.pdbx_description
1 polymer ?
#
loop_
_entity_poly.entity_id
_entity_poly.type
_entity_poly.pdbx_seq_one_letter_code
_entity_poly.pdbx_strand_id
1 'polypeptide(L)'
;MKIKLILIALVGSLFLVTKAGVAGTEGENYFGLQYGYGNYDEDSISKTYEPTILVGRFGRFLTPNFSIEGRLGTGLDDDTQNLPEFGDRDVTLEMDSLFGLYGTGHFNFTESSSIYGVLGVSKIEGTVKLPDFPGVESTEDNSSVSYGIGADIGIGRSWVLNIEYIRYLDKDDFNFDVGSVGASFKF
;
A
#
# COMPACT_ATOMS: atom_id res chain seq x y z
N MET A 1 -6.07 6.66 -20.03
CA MET A 1 -6.97 7.68 -19.46
C MET A 1 -8.43 7.24 -19.24
N LYS A 2 -8.83 6.00 -19.58
CA LYS A 2 -10.23 5.53 -19.40
C LYS A 2 -10.46 4.68 -18.14
N ILE A 3 -9.43 4.17 -17.48
CA ILE A 3 -9.55 3.34 -16.27
C ILE A 3 -9.73 4.19 -15.00
N LYS A 4 -9.19 5.42 -14.97
CA LYS A 4 -9.32 6.34 -13.81
C LYS A 4 -10.77 6.77 -13.50
N LEU A 5 -11.69 6.67 -14.46
CA LEU A 5 -13.10 7.09 -14.27
C LEU A 5 -14.01 5.99 -13.73
N ILE A 6 -13.66 4.72 -13.88
CA ILE A 6 -14.51 3.58 -13.48
C ILE A 6 -14.40 3.33 -11.98
N LEU A 7 -13.24 3.58 -11.37
CA LEU A 7 -13.04 3.37 -9.92
C LEU A 7 -13.83 4.38 -9.06
N ILE A 8 -14.03 5.60 -9.55
CA ILE A 8 -14.77 6.66 -8.82
C ILE A 8 -16.29 6.41 -8.85
N ALA A 9 -16.81 5.77 -9.90
CA ALA A 9 -18.24 5.49 -10.04
C ALA A 9 -18.73 4.33 -9.16
N LEU A 10 -17.84 3.41 -8.76
CA LEU A 10 -18.22 2.26 -7.92
C LEU A 10 -18.34 2.63 -6.44
N VAL A 11 -17.68 3.68 -5.99
CA VAL A 11 -17.71 4.14 -4.58
C VAL A 11 -18.98 4.96 -4.28
N GLY A 12 -19.59 5.56 -5.31
CA GLY A 12 -20.73 6.50 -5.14
C GLY A 12 -22.08 5.85 -4.85
N SER A 13 -22.28 4.55 -5.03
CA SER A 13 -23.59 3.90 -4.93
C SER A 13 -23.82 3.05 -3.67
N LEU A 14 -22.85 3.00 -2.74
CA LEU A 14 -22.93 2.15 -1.54
C LEU A 14 -23.33 2.90 -0.25
N PHE A 15 -23.73 4.16 -0.35
CA PHE A 15 -24.19 4.95 0.80
C PHE A 15 -25.70 4.76 1.06
N LEU A 16 -26.12 3.60 1.49
CA LEU A 16 -27.44 3.46 2.12
C LEU A 16 -27.38 2.51 3.31
N VAL A 17 -27.59 3.13 4.48
CA VAL A 17 -28.21 2.58 5.71
C VAL A 17 -27.31 1.93 6.76
N THR A 18 -26.98 2.68 7.79
CA THR A 18 -27.48 2.68 9.18
C THR A 18 -26.93 1.65 10.14
N LYS A 19 -26.60 2.15 11.23
CA LYS A 19 -26.10 1.79 12.56
C LYS A 19 -24.59 1.90 12.62
N ALA A 20 -24.10 2.68 13.57
CA ALA A 20 -22.70 2.73 13.91
C ALA A 20 -22.23 1.30 14.24
N GLY A 21 -21.61 0.68 13.27
CA GLY A 21 -20.99 -0.63 13.41
C GLY A 21 -19.60 -0.48 13.99
N VAL A 22 -18.99 -1.56 14.35
CA VAL A 22 -17.60 -1.60 14.82
C VAL A 22 -16.72 -2.22 13.73
N ALA A 23 -15.58 -1.59 13.41
CA ALA A 23 -14.62 -2.12 12.41
C ALA A 23 -14.09 -3.47 12.85
N GLY A 24 -13.90 -3.65 14.16
CA GLY A 24 -13.50 -4.89 14.79
C GLY A 24 -13.97 -4.98 16.23
N THR A 25 -13.79 -6.14 16.83
CA THR A 25 -13.99 -6.34 18.24
C THR A 25 -12.65 -6.17 18.96
N GLU A 26 -12.67 -5.56 20.16
CA GLU A 26 -11.46 -5.47 20.98
C GLU A 26 -10.83 -6.85 21.18
N GLY A 27 -9.55 -6.97 20.89
CA GLY A 27 -8.80 -8.23 20.95
C GLY A 27 -8.88 -9.09 19.68
N GLU A 28 -9.73 -8.76 18.71
CA GLU A 28 -9.83 -9.48 17.44
C GLU A 28 -8.57 -9.29 16.60
N ASN A 29 -8.08 -10.39 16.04
CA ASN A 29 -6.95 -10.35 15.11
C ASN A 29 -7.45 -10.41 13.68
N TYR A 30 -6.61 -9.94 12.76
CA TYR A 30 -6.85 -10.15 11.34
C TYR A 30 -5.55 -10.37 10.60
N PHE A 31 -5.63 -11.10 9.52
CA PHE A 31 -4.58 -11.13 8.51
C PHE A 31 -5.18 -10.83 7.14
N GLY A 32 -4.38 -10.25 6.24
CA GLY A 32 -4.84 -9.91 4.92
C GLY A 32 -3.72 -9.89 3.90
N LEU A 33 -4.13 -9.88 2.64
CA LEU A 33 -3.26 -9.69 1.48
C LEU A 33 -3.79 -8.54 0.65
N GLN A 34 -2.88 -7.70 0.17
CA GLN A 34 -3.17 -6.59 -0.73
C GLN A 34 -2.28 -6.71 -1.98
N TYR A 35 -2.89 -6.50 -3.14
CA TYR A 35 -2.19 -6.29 -4.39
C TYR A 35 -2.22 -4.80 -4.71
N GLY A 36 -1.07 -4.22 -4.95
CA GLY A 36 -0.92 -2.79 -5.12
C GLY A 36 -0.13 -2.40 -6.36
N TYR A 37 -0.44 -1.20 -6.85
CA TYR A 37 0.35 -0.48 -7.84
C TYR A 37 1.09 0.65 -7.14
N GLY A 38 2.41 0.60 -7.23
CA GLY A 38 3.29 1.65 -6.76
C GLY A 38 3.38 2.80 -7.77
N ASN A 39 3.76 3.94 -7.26
CA ASN A 39 4.15 5.12 -8.02
C ASN A 39 5.39 5.69 -7.31
N TYR A 40 6.55 5.45 -7.89
CA TYR A 40 7.81 5.97 -7.39
C TYR A 40 8.21 7.21 -8.20
N ASP A 41 8.22 8.34 -7.53
CA ASP A 41 8.54 9.65 -8.11
C ASP A 41 9.83 10.17 -7.47
N GLU A 42 10.80 10.55 -8.29
CA GLU A 42 12.08 11.11 -7.87
C GLU A 42 12.38 12.37 -8.68
N ASP A 43 12.71 13.47 -8.00
CA ASP A 43 12.92 14.79 -8.62
C ASP A 43 14.06 14.83 -9.65
N SER A 44 15.02 13.91 -9.54
CA SER A 44 16.18 13.81 -10.45
C SER A 44 15.91 13.01 -11.73
N ILE A 45 14.76 12.33 -11.81
CA ILE A 45 14.42 11.43 -12.92
C ILE A 45 13.15 11.92 -13.61
N SER A 46 13.19 12.03 -14.94
CA SER A 46 12.06 12.51 -15.74
C SER A 46 10.92 11.49 -15.93
N LYS A 47 11.09 10.29 -15.40
CA LYS A 47 10.14 9.18 -15.53
C LYS A 47 9.72 8.65 -14.16
N THR A 48 8.49 8.19 -14.10
CA THR A 48 7.90 7.54 -12.93
C THR A 48 7.97 6.03 -13.10
N TYR A 49 8.37 5.32 -12.04
CA TYR A 49 8.33 3.85 -11.99
C TYR A 49 7.01 3.40 -11.34
N GLU A 50 6.38 2.40 -11.94
CA GLU A 50 5.07 1.87 -11.48
C GLU A 50 5.16 0.36 -11.10
N PRO A 51 5.95 -0.02 -10.08
CA PRO A 51 6.08 -1.41 -9.67
C PRO A 51 4.77 -1.96 -9.11
N THR A 52 4.50 -3.24 -9.35
CA THR A 52 3.43 -3.95 -8.67
C THR A 52 3.96 -4.62 -7.40
N ILE A 53 3.17 -4.60 -6.34
CA ILE A 53 3.56 -5.14 -5.04
C ILE A 53 2.51 -6.05 -4.44
N LEU A 54 2.97 -7.02 -3.66
CA LEU A 54 2.14 -7.84 -2.79
C LEU A 54 2.47 -7.51 -1.34
N VAL A 55 1.45 -7.19 -0.53
CA VAL A 55 1.61 -6.84 0.88
C VAL A 55 0.77 -7.76 1.74
N GLY A 56 1.40 -8.51 2.63
CA GLY A 56 0.77 -9.20 3.73
C GLY A 56 0.58 -8.26 4.92
N ARG A 57 -0.60 -8.31 5.54
CA ARG A 57 -0.97 -7.52 6.72
C ARG A 57 -1.34 -8.46 7.86
N PHE A 58 -0.86 -8.16 9.06
CA PHE A 58 -1.30 -8.81 10.29
C PHE A 58 -1.56 -7.75 11.34
N GLY A 59 -2.78 -7.72 11.89
CA GLY A 59 -3.17 -6.70 12.84
C GLY A 59 -4.03 -7.23 13.99
N ARG A 60 -4.15 -6.38 15.02
CA ARG A 60 -4.99 -6.62 16.19
C ARG A 60 -5.74 -5.36 16.58
N PHE A 61 -7.03 -5.47 16.77
CA PHE A 61 -7.85 -4.41 17.32
C PHE A 61 -7.59 -4.24 18.82
N LEU A 62 -7.11 -3.07 19.20
CA LEU A 62 -6.93 -2.67 20.61
C LEU A 62 -8.21 -2.07 21.19
N THR A 63 -9.02 -1.49 20.32
CA THR A 63 -10.37 -1.00 20.59
C THR A 63 -11.22 -1.23 19.34
N PRO A 64 -12.54 -1.08 19.39
CA PRO A 64 -13.39 -1.22 18.19
C PRO A 64 -13.04 -0.27 17.04
N ASN A 65 -12.29 0.80 17.30
CA ASN A 65 -11.96 1.84 16.32
C ASN A 65 -10.46 2.02 16.11
N PHE A 66 -9.62 1.23 16.79
CA PHE A 66 -8.17 1.37 16.67
C PHE A 66 -7.49 0.02 16.64
N SER A 67 -6.61 -0.19 15.65
CA SER A 67 -5.77 -1.39 15.56
C SER A 67 -4.30 -1.03 15.40
N ILE A 68 -3.44 -1.99 15.75
CA ILE A 68 -2.02 -2.00 15.38
C ILE A 68 -1.79 -3.06 14.32
N GLU A 69 -0.88 -2.78 13.41
CA GLU A 69 -0.67 -3.61 12.22
C GLU A 69 0.81 -3.72 11.87
N GLY A 70 1.27 -4.95 11.57
CA GLY A 70 2.54 -5.21 10.91
C GLY A 70 2.30 -5.53 9.43
N ARG A 71 3.17 -5.06 8.56
CA ARG A 71 3.13 -5.34 7.11
C ARG A 71 4.46 -5.90 6.64
N LEU A 72 4.35 -6.86 5.70
CA LEU A 72 5.46 -7.43 4.94
C LEU A 72 5.08 -7.40 3.48
N GLY A 73 5.95 -6.91 2.61
CA GLY A 73 5.68 -6.84 1.18
C GLY A 73 6.89 -7.16 0.33
N THR A 74 6.63 -7.45 -0.94
CA THR A 74 7.64 -7.64 -1.99
C THR A 74 7.12 -7.14 -3.32
N GLY A 75 8.01 -6.71 -4.20
CA GLY A 75 7.68 -6.47 -5.60
C GLY A 75 7.31 -7.77 -6.30
N LEU A 76 6.42 -7.68 -7.27
CA LEU A 76 6.03 -8.79 -8.13
C LEU A 76 6.64 -8.67 -9.52
N ASP A 77 6.83 -7.44 -9.98
CA ASP A 77 7.38 -7.13 -11.29
C ASP A 77 8.47 -6.06 -11.14
N ASP A 78 9.52 -6.19 -11.92
CA ASP A 78 10.58 -5.20 -12.07
C ASP A 78 10.16 -4.18 -13.14
N ASP A 79 10.38 -2.90 -12.90
CA ASP A 79 10.13 -1.87 -13.91
C ASP A 79 11.46 -1.42 -14.51
N THR A 80 11.57 -1.54 -15.84
CA THR A 80 12.74 -1.12 -16.61
C THR A 80 12.40 0.09 -17.45
N GLN A 81 13.13 1.18 -17.24
CA GLN A 81 12.96 2.43 -17.97
C GLN A 81 14.26 2.83 -18.66
N ASN A 82 14.14 3.31 -19.91
CA ASN A 82 15.26 3.95 -20.59
C ASN A 82 15.40 5.39 -20.11
N LEU A 83 16.53 5.73 -19.51
CA LEU A 83 16.80 7.04 -18.92
C LEU A 83 17.80 7.83 -19.73
N PRO A 84 17.38 8.94 -20.38
CA PRO A 84 18.28 9.84 -21.11
C PRO A 84 19.35 10.47 -20.22
N GLU A 85 19.05 10.70 -18.95
CA GLU A 85 19.97 11.28 -17.96
C GLU A 85 21.19 10.38 -17.73
N PHE A 86 21.05 9.07 -17.95
CA PHE A 86 22.13 8.08 -17.88
C PHE A 86 22.70 7.69 -19.25
N GLY A 87 22.47 8.52 -20.29
CA GLY A 87 22.99 8.31 -21.65
C GLY A 87 22.17 7.31 -22.47
N ASP A 88 20.84 7.39 -22.41
CA ASP A 88 19.88 6.49 -23.08
C ASP A 88 20.09 5.01 -22.70
N ARG A 89 20.28 4.75 -21.41
CA ARG A 89 20.46 3.39 -20.88
C ARG A 89 19.22 2.89 -20.18
N ASP A 90 19.04 1.57 -20.23
CA ASP A 90 18.00 0.89 -19.48
C ASP A 90 18.44 0.77 -18.02
N VAL A 91 17.55 1.22 -17.11
CA VAL A 91 17.70 1.10 -15.67
C VAL A 91 16.50 0.30 -15.15
N THR A 92 16.77 -0.75 -14.42
CA THR A 92 15.74 -1.58 -13.78
C THR A 92 15.69 -1.27 -12.29
N LEU A 93 14.50 -0.94 -11.81
CA LEU A 93 14.19 -0.78 -10.41
C LEU A 93 13.41 -1.99 -9.92
N GLU A 94 13.94 -2.67 -8.91
CA GLU A 94 13.34 -3.82 -8.25
C GLU A 94 13.05 -3.47 -6.80
N MET A 95 11.83 -3.76 -6.34
CA MET A 95 11.49 -3.66 -4.93
C MET A 95 11.66 -5.03 -4.28
N ASP A 96 12.69 -5.17 -3.44
CA ASP A 96 13.03 -6.45 -2.81
C ASP A 96 12.11 -6.74 -1.63
N SER A 97 11.99 -5.81 -0.71
CA SER A 97 11.19 -6.00 0.50
C SER A 97 10.61 -4.71 1.06
N LEU A 98 9.44 -4.85 1.68
CA LEU A 98 8.80 -3.83 2.52
C LEU A 98 8.51 -4.44 3.89
N PHE A 99 8.89 -3.72 4.92
CA PHE A 99 8.54 -4.01 6.30
C PHE A 99 8.00 -2.75 6.97
N GLY A 100 6.92 -2.87 7.76
CA GLY A 100 6.37 -1.71 8.46
C GLY A 100 5.52 -2.04 9.68
N LEU A 101 5.38 -1.03 10.57
CA LEU A 101 4.51 -1.07 11.74
C LEU A 101 3.62 0.16 11.75
N TYR A 102 2.32 -0.04 12.01
CA TYR A 102 1.30 0.99 11.85
C TYR A 102 0.28 0.97 12.97
N GLY A 103 -0.29 2.15 13.21
CA GLY A 103 -1.56 2.33 13.90
C GLY A 103 -2.63 2.68 12.87
N THR A 104 -3.81 2.08 13.01
CA THR A 104 -4.93 2.29 12.10
C THR A 104 -6.15 2.75 12.88
N GLY A 105 -6.68 3.93 12.54
CA GLY A 105 -7.88 4.51 13.15
C GLY A 105 -9.08 4.35 12.22
N HIS A 106 -10.15 3.71 12.69
CA HIS A 106 -11.34 3.39 11.90
C HIS A 106 -12.53 4.27 12.26
N PHE A 107 -13.19 4.81 11.24
CA PHE A 107 -14.51 5.41 11.34
C PHE A 107 -15.54 4.50 10.70
N ASN A 108 -16.38 3.90 11.54
CA ASN A 108 -17.35 2.89 11.13
C ASN A 108 -18.66 3.56 10.68
N PHE A 109 -19.14 3.22 9.51
CA PHE A 109 -20.43 3.68 8.99
C PHE A 109 -21.47 2.55 8.88
N THR A 110 -21.03 1.29 8.94
CA THR A 110 -21.88 0.11 9.13
C THR A 110 -21.26 -0.85 10.15
N GLU A 111 -21.96 -1.95 10.48
CA GLU A 111 -21.46 -3.00 11.39
C GLU A 111 -20.21 -3.74 10.84
N SER A 112 -19.91 -3.60 9.57
CA SER A 112 -18.81 -4.34 8.93
C SER A 112 -18.00 -3.51 7.97
N SER A 113 -18.32 -2.21 7.83
CA SER A 113 -17.65 -1.34 6.86
C SER A 113 -17.18 -0.06 7.53
N SER A 114 -15.97 0.35 7.19
CA SER A 114 -15.32 1.55 7.74
C SER A 114 -14.48 2.26 6.69
N ILE A 115 -14.23 3.53 6.92
CA ILE A 115 -13.06 4.21 6.37
C ILE A 115 -12.00 4.27 7.45
N TYR A 116 -10.74 4.26 7.08
CA TYR A 116 -9.67 4.31 8.07
C TYR A 116 -8.51 5.19 7.61
N GLY A 117 -7.83 5.76 8.60
CA GLY A 117 -6.52 6.36 8.43
C GLY A 117 -5.45 5.43 8.96
N VAL A 118 -4.31 5.38 8.29
CA VAL A 118 -3.13 4.62 8.70
C VAL A 118 -1.95 5.56 8.87
N LEU A 119 -1.19 5.36 9.95
CA LEU A 119 0.03 6.08 10.26
C LEU A 119 1.04 5.11 10.85
N GLY A 120 2.29 5.17 10.39
CA GLY A 120 3.32 4.27 10.87
C GLY A 120 4.70 4.60 10.35
N VAL A 121 5.54 3.58 10.34
CA VAL A 121 6.91 3.64 9.80
C VAL A 121 7.14 2.45 8.91
N SER A 122 7.79 2.68 7.77
CA SER A 122 8.17 1.65 6.81
C SER A 122 9.67 1.66 6.58
N LYS A 123 10.19 0.48 6.29
CA LYS A 123 11.49 0.25 5.69
C LYS A 123 11.29 -0.47 4.38
N ILE A 124 11.87 0.04 3.30
CA ILE A 124 11.86 -0.57 1.97
C ILE A 124 13.30 -0.79 1.55
N GLU A 125 13.57 -1.99 1.06
CA GLU A 125 14.81 -2.33 0.37
C GLU A 125 14.51 -2.45 -1.12
N GLY A 126 15.33 -1.83 -1.95
CA GLY A 126 15.23 -1.88 -3.39
C GLY A 126 16.60 -1.99 -4.05
N THR A 127 16.63 -2.64 -5.20
CA THR A 127 17.85 -2.83 -6.00
C THR A 127 17.70 -2.14 -7.35
N VAL A 128 18.71 -1.32 -7.66
CA VAL A 128 18.87 -0.69 -8.97
C VAL A 128 19.87 -1.52 -9.77
N LYS A 129 19.47 -1.96 -10.95
CA LYS A 129 20.30 -2.77 -11.86
C LYS A 129 20.53 -2.01 -13.18
N LEU A 130 21.72 -2.13 -13.72
CA LEU A 130 22.08 -1.66 -15.06
C LEU A 130 22.21 -2.87 -15.98
N PRO A 131 21.18 -3.23 -16.78
CA PRO A 131 21.19 -4.42 -17.62
C PRO A 131 22.37 -4.47 -18.62
N ASP A 132 22.82 -3.29 -19.09
CA ASP A 132 23.97 -3.16 -20.01
C ASP A 132 25.30 -3.52 -19.35
N PHE A 133 25.36 -3.61 -18.02
CA PHE A 133 26.57 -3.90 -17.25
C PHE A 133 26.30 -5.01 -16.24
N PRO A 134 26.31 -6.28 -16.64
CA PRO A 134 26.08 -7.42 -15.73
C PRO A 134 27.02 -7.38 -14.53
N GLY A 135 26.42 -7.40 -13.31
CA GLY A 135 27.16 -7.33 -12.04
C GLY A 135 27.33 -5.92 -11.49
N VAL A 136 26.76 -4.90 -12.14
CA VAL A 136 26.62 -3.55 -11.55
C VAL A 136 25.21 -3.41 -11.00
N GLU A 137 25.08 -3.61 -9.70
CA GLU A 137 23.84 -3.46 -8.95
C GLU A 137 24.14 -2.71 -7.64
N SER A 138 23.18 -1.92 -7.19
CA SER A 138 23.23 -1.21 -5.91
C SER A 138 21.93 -1.47 -5.15
N THR A 139 22.05 -2.05 -3.97
CA THR A 139 20.90 -2.25 -3.08
C THR A 139 20.92 -1.16 -2.01
N GLU A 140 19.82 -0.48 -1.86
CA GLU A 140 19.64 0.57 -0.88
C GLU A 140 18.44 0.29 0.02
N ASP A 141 18.54 0.65 1.29
CA ASP A 141 17.46 0.62 2.24
C ASP A 141 17.02 2.03 2.64
N ASN A 142 15.73 2.25 2.65
CA ASN A 142 15.13 3.51 3.00
C ASN A 142 14.03 3.34 4.03
N SER A 143 14.05 4.19 5.05
CA SER A 143 13.02 4.21 6.09
C SER A 143 12.38 5.59 6.17
N SER A 144 11.06 5.63 6.36
CA SER A 144 10.29 6.87 6.47
C SER A 144 9.05 6.68 7.33
N VAL A 145 8.46 7.79 7.74
CA VAL A 145 7.08 7.83 8.21
C VAL A 145 6.18 7.53 7.03
N SER A 146 5.14 6.72 7.28
CA SER A 146 4.18 6.31 6.26
C SER A 146 2.78 6.65 6.73
N TYR A 147 1.94 7.10 5.80
CA TYR A 147 0.56 7.48 6.10
C TYR A 147 -0.35 7.24 4.90
N GLY A 148 -1.62 7.03 5.19
CA GLY A 148 -2.59 6.74 4.14
C GLY A 148 -4.02 6.71 4.63
N ILE A 149 -4.90 6.41 3.69
CA ILE A 149 -6.32 6.23 3.93
C ILE A 149 -6.82 5.00 3.19
N GLY A 150 -7.86 4.38 3.73
CA GLY A 150 -8.49 3.25 3.09
C GLY A 150 -9.94 3.08 3.48
N ALA A 151 -10.56 2.09 2.87
CA ALA A 151 -11.90 1.66 3.19
C ALA A 151 -11.97 0.15 3.30
N ASP A 152 -12.73 -0.32 4.27
CA ASP A 152 -13.04 -1.71 4.52
C ASP A 152 -14.52 -1.98 4.23
N ILE A 153 -14.81 -3.06 3.51
CA ILE A 153 -16.15 -3.55 3.23
C ILE A 153 -16.25 -4.99 3.70
N GLY A 154 -17.01 -5.22 4.77
CA GLY A 154 -17.21 -6.56 5.31
C GLY A 154 -18.07 -7.45 4.42
N ILE A 155 -17.63 -8.67 4.21
CA ILE A 155 -18.34 -9.73 3.49
C ILE A 155 -18.61 -10.88 4.46
N GLY A 156 -19.86 -10.97 4.90
CA GLY A 156 -20.23 -11.95 5.92
C GLY A 156 -19.66 -11.58 7.30
N ARG A 157 -19.16 -12.58 8.05
CA ARG A 157 -18.75 -12.40 9.45
C ARG A 157 -17.26 -12.14 9.64
N SER A 158 -16.43 -12.69 8.77
CA SER A 158 -14.97 -12.72 8.98
C SER A 158 -14.18 -12.12 7.83
N TRP A 159 -14.74 -12.03 6.62
CA TRP A 159 -14.04 -11.50 5.47
C TRP A 159 -14.29 -10.01 5.28
N VAL A 160 -13.25 -9.30 4.93
CA VAL A 160 -13.27 -7.86 4.63
C VAL A 160 -12.51 -7.63 3.33
N LEU A 161 -13.16 -6.97 2.37
CA LEU A 161 -12.43 -6.38 1.23
C LEU A 161 -11.93 -5.01 1.63
N ASN A 162 -10.73 -4.66 1.16
CA ASN A 162 -10.16 -3.34 1.40
C ASN A 162 -9.66 -2.69 0.11
N ILE A 163 -9.70 -1.37 0.11
CA ILE A 163 -9.02 -0.51 -0.84
C ILE A 163 -8.25 0.52 -0.04
N GLU A 164 -7.01 0.77 -0.41
CA GLU A 164 -6.13 1.68 0.33
C GLU A 164 -5.26 2.50 -0.62
N TYR A 165 -4.97 3.72 -0.22
CA TYR A 165 -3.90 4.55 -0.78
C TYR A 165 -2.97 4.95 0.36
N ILE A 166 -1.70 4.60 0.24
CA ILE A 166 -0.69 4.84 1.27
C ILE A 166 0.59 5.38 0.63
N ARG A 167 1.19 6.39 1.27
CA ARG A 167 2.56 6.81 1.05
C ARG A 167 3.46 6.03 2.00
N TYR A 168 4.26 5.14 1.46
CA TYR A 168 5.20 4.32 2.23
C TYR A 168 6.50 5.04 2.51
N LEU A 169 7.02 5.81 1.54
CA LEU A 169 8.17 6.67 1.71
C LEU A 169 7.80 8.11 1.38
N ASP A 170 8.24 9.03 2.22
CA ASP A 170 8.07 10.47 2.07
C ASP A 170 9.38 11.13 2.45
N LYS A 171 10.18 11.50 1.45
CA LYS A 171 11.48 12.16 1.60
C LYS A 171 11.57 13.37 0.66
N ASP A 172 12.49 14.28 0.96
CA ASP A 172 12.64 15.54 0.21
C ASP A 172 12.86 15.32 -1.28
N ASP A 173 13.58 14.23 -1.65
CA ASP A 173 14.00 13.97 -3.03
C ASP A 173 13.16 12.90 -3.73
N PHE A 174 12.38 12.08 -3.00
CA PHE A 174 11.57 11.03 -3.60
C PHE A 174 10.39 10.57 -2.73
N ASN A 175 9.33 10.10 -3.39
CA ASN A 175 8.14 9.56 -2.77
C ASN A 175 7.79 8.18 -3.32
N PHE A 176 7.22 7.32 -2.47
CA PHE A 176 6.66 6.05 -2.90
C PHE A 176 5.23 5.90 -2.42
N ASP A 177 4.32 6.04 -3.35
CA ASP A 177 2.87 5.95 -3.15
C ASP A 177 2.34 4.62 -3.70
N VAL A 178 1.38 4.02 -3.00
CA VAL A 178 0.76 2.77 -3.43
C VAL A 178 -0.75 2.84 -3.31
N GLY A 179 -1.42 2.56 -4.43
CA GLY A 179 -2.84 2.26 -4.46
C GLY A 179 -3.05 0.74 -4.47
N SER A 180 -3.82 0.20 -3.54
CA SER A 180 -3.99 -1.24 -3.41
C SER A 180 -5.44 -1.67 -3.21
N VAL A 181 -5.70 -2.93 -3.57
CA VAL A 181 -6.93 -3.64 -3.24
C VAL A 181 -6.56 -4.96 -2.58
N GLY A 182 -7.40 -5.44 -1.67
CA GLY A 182 -7.09 -6.66 -0.96
C GLY A 182 -8.26 -7.27 -0.21
N ALA A 183 -7.96 -8.33 0.53
CA ALA A 183 -8.90 -8.97 1.42
C ALA A 183 -8.22 -9.33 2.74
N SER A 184 -8.98 -9.25 3.82
CA SER A 184 -8.55 -9.63 5.17
C SER A 184 -9.54 -10.60 5.80
N PHE A 185 -9.04 -11.44 6.67
CA PHE A 185 -9.80 -12.39 7.46
C PHE A 185 -9.62 -12.09 8.93
N LYS A 186 -10.75 -11.93 9.66
CA LYS A 186 -10.82 -11.65 11.10
C LYS A 186 -11.08 -12.92 11.89
N PHE A 187 -10.41 -13.07 13.04
CA PHE A 187 -10.52 -14.26 13.91
C PHE A 187 -10.18 -13.97 15.37
#